data_de53cba314fd0e7ad5817332e74e586d
#
_entry.id   de53cba314fd0e7ad5817332e74e586d
#
_cell.length_a   1.000
_cell.length_b   1.000
_cell.length_c   1.000
_cell.angle_alpha   90.00
_cell.angle_beta   90.00
_cell.angle_gamma   90.00
#
_symmetry.space_group_name_H-M   'P 1'
#
loop_
_entity.id
_entity.type
_entity.pdbx_description
1 polymer ?
#
loop_
_entity_poly.entity_id
_entity_poly.type
_entity_poly.pdbx_seq_one_letter_code
_entity_poly.pdbx_strand_id
1 'polypeptide(L)'
;MRLSELNTGEKGVIVKVLGHGGFRKRIVEMGFIKGKTVKVVLNAPLHDPIVYEIIGYKISLRREEANMIEIISEHEARLANQQSANLKPIVSHEQQISPSGTDNDEPHIKLMRRLADERGKNIKVALVGNPNCGKTSLYNIASGSHEHVGNYSGVTVDAKEGNLNYNGYHFTIVDLPGTYSLSAYSPEEIYVRRQLIEKTPDIIINIIDATNLERNLYLTMQLLDMNIPMVIALNMYDELEKSGDEFDYKSLAYMLGVPIIPTVGRTGEGLHEVFDAVVNVYNGNDEISQRHIHVNHGAEIEQSINKVRAAIGKNDSLRSRYSLRYLSIKLLENDSETEKIINTLTNRNEIIAVCYEEKKRLEKALGESSESAIIDAKYGFISGALKETFHPKEERRNHKSISERIDAVVTHKILGYPLFFAVLYIMFEVTFTLGNYPMEWID
;
A
#
# COMPACT_ATOMS: atom_id res chain seq x y z
N MET A 1 2.04 24.74 15.54
CA MET A 1 0.86 25.01 14.70
C MET A 1 0.13 23.71 14.43
N ARG A 2 -1.21 23.76 14.34
CA ARG A 2 -2.01 22.56 14.02
C ARG A 2 -2.36 22.55 12.54
N LEU A 3 -2.52 21.35 11.96
CA LEU A 3 -2.87 21.19 10.55
C LEU A 3 -4.24 21.83 10.23
N SER A 4 -5.18 21.82 11.18
CA SER A 4 -6.51 22.44 11.05
C SER A 4 -6.48 23.99 10.98
N GLU A 5 -5.34 24.63 11.24
CA GLU A 5 -5.14 26.09 11.24
C GLU A 5 -4.69 26.61 9.87
N LEU A 6 -4.26 25.71 8.95
CA LEU A 6 -3.86 26.10 7.60
C LEU A 6 -5.06 26.51 6.75
N ASN A 7 -4.85 27.55 5.95
CA ASN A 7 -5.80 28.03 4.96
C ASN A 7 -5.67 27.31 3.61
N THR A 8 -6.69 27.40 2.77
CA THR A 8 -6.66 26.81 1.42
C THR A 8 -5.46 27.32 0.62
N GLY A 9 -4.67 26.41 0.08
CA GLY A 9 -3.45 26.67 -0.68
C GLY A 9 -2.17 26.69 0.16
N GLU A 10 -2.28 26.82 1.49
CA GLU A 10 -1.11 26.80 2.37
C GLU A 10 -0.55 25.40 2.54
N LYS A 11 0.74 25.33 2.86
CA LYS A 11 1.50 24.11 3.08
C LYS A 11 2.18 24.12 4.44
N GLY A 12 2.29 22.93 5.03
CA GLY A 12 3.05 22.71 6.25
C GLY A 12 3.80 21.39 6.21
N VAL A 13 4.83 21.27 7.03
CA VAL A 13 5.59 20.02 7.21
C VAL A 13 5.19 19.39 8.52
N ILE A 14 4.83 18.11 8.49
CA ILE A 14 4.38 17.37 9.66
C ILE A 14 5.52 17.16 10.63
N VAL A 15 5.31 17.52 11.88
CA VAL A 15 6.25 17.31 12.99
C VAL A 15 5.85 16.10 13.81
N LYS A 16 4.56 15.98 14.12
CA LYS A 16 4.05 14.92 14.99
C LYS A 16 2.55 14.70 14.78
N VAL A 17 2.15 13.43 14.82
CA VAL A 17 0.74 13.04 14.91
C VAL A 17 0.45 12.70 16.37
N LEU A 18 -0.52 13.39 16.96
CA LEU A 18 -0.98 13.18 18.32
C LEU A 18 -2.08 12.13 18.36
N GLY A 19 -2.54 11.79 19.57
CA GLY A 19 -3.57 10.76 19.78
C GLY A 19 -2.97 9.37 19.98
N HIS A 20 -3.85 8.40 20.23
CA HIS A 20 -3.49 7.03 20.55
C HIS A 20 -4.39 6.04 19.81
N GLY A 21 -3.95 4.79 19.69
CA GLY A 21 -4.74 3.70 19.12
C GLY A 21 -5.04 3.83 17.63
N GLY A 22 -6.21 3.31 17.23
CA GLY A 22 -6.58 3.16 15.82
C GLY A 22 -6.61 4.45 15.00
N PHE A 23 -6.95 5.60 15.63
CA PHE A 23 -6.94 6.90 14.95
C PHE A 23 -5.54 7.27 14.46
N ARG A 24 -4.55 7.26 15.38
CA ARG A 24 -3.16 7.63 15.05
C ARG A 24 -2.60 6.70 13.99
N LYS A 25 -2.83 5.39 14.15
CA LYS A 25 -2.39 4.38 13.19
C LYS A 25 -2.92 4.68 11.78
N ARG A 26 -4.23 4.88 11.66
CA ARG A 26 -4.89 5.20 10.39
C ARG A 26 -4.28 6.44 9.72
N ILE A 27 -4.08 7.52 10.47
CA ILE A 27 -3.54 8.78 9.94
C ILE A 27 -2.10 8.60 9.46
N VAL A 28 -1.28 7.87 10.22
CA VAL A 28 0.12 7.62 9.84
C VAL A 28 0.19 6.66 8.64
N GLU A 29 -0.62 5.62 8.57
CA GLU A 29 -0.73 4.72 7.40
C GLU A 29 -1.22 5.45 6.15
N MET A 30 -2.02 6.50 6.30
CA MET A 30 -2.41 7.41 5.22
C MET A 30 -1.27 8.32 4.76
N GLY A 31 -0.07 8.24 5.34
CA GLY A 31 1.10 9.01 4.96
C GLY A 31 1.29 10.31 5.72
N PHE A 32 0.49 10.61 6.77
CA PHE A 32 0.74 11.75 7.65
C PHE A 32 1.89 11.41 8.62
N ILE A 33 3.09 11.31 8.08
CA ILE A 33 4.31 10.99 8.82
C ILE A 33 5.21 12.20 8.99
N LYS A 34 6.08 12.16 9.97
CA LYS A 34 7.04 13.24 10.26
C LYS A 34 7.90 13.57 9.02
N GLY A 35 8.06 14.85 8.75
CA GLY A 35 8.87 15.36 7.63
C GLY A 35 8.16 15.43 6.28
N LYS A 36 6.94 14.89 6.13
CA LYS A 36 6.17 15.04 4.88
C LYS A 36 5.47 16.38 4.81
N THR A 37 5.44 16.94 3.60
CA THR A 37 4.71 18.18 3.31
C THR A 37 3.25 17.85 3.04
N VAL A 38 2.36 18.57 3.69
CA VAL A 38 0.92 18.55 3.48
C VAL A 38 0.43 19.90 3.00
N LYS A 39 -0.51 19.90 2.04
CA LYS A 39 -1.11 21.11 1.47
C LYS A 39 -2.63 21.09 1.67
N VAL A 40 -3.23 22.20 2.04
CA VAL A 40 -4.69 22.35 2.05
C VAL A 40 -5.17 22.62 0.62
N VAL A 41 -5.99 21.71 0.09
CA VAL A 41 -6.56 21.83 -1.26
C VAL A 41 -7.87 22.60 -1.22
N LEU A 42 -8.75 22.24 -0.29
CA LEU A 42 -10.09 22.78 -0.18
C LEU A 42 -10.59 22.73 1.27
N ASN A 43 -11.19 23.80 1.72
CA ASN A 43 -12.04 23.81 2.90
C ASN A 43 -13.51 23.70 2.45
N ALA A 44 -14.26 22.73 2.97
CA ALA A 44 -15.68 22.63 2.71
C ALA A 44 -16.43 23.92 3.12
N PRO A 45 -17.62 24.23 2.56
CA PRO A 45 -18.35 25.46 2.84
C PRO A 45 -18.60 25.76 4.32
N LEU A 46 -18.73 24.69 5.14
CA LEU A 46 -18.90 24.78 6.60
C LEU A 46 -17.56 24.57 7.36
N HIS A 47 -16.43 24.68 6.68
CA HIS A 47 -15.09 24.44 7.21
C HIS A 47 -14.87 23.02 7.77
N ASP A 48 -15.70 22.03 7.41
CA ASP A 48 -15.59 20.62 7.78
C ASP A 48 -16.30 19.73 6.75
N PRO A 49 -15.65 18.70 6.17
CA PRO A 49 -14.25 18.34 6.32
C PRO A 49 -13.30 19.25 5.52
N ILE A 50 -11.99 19.12 5.82
CA ILE A 50 -10.92 19.82 5.10
C ILE A 50 -10.23 18.80 4.19
N VAL A 51 -10.00 19.16 2.91
CA VAL A 51 -9.30 18.31 1.95
C VAL A 51 -7.82 18.69 1.91
N TYR A 52 -6.99 17.72 2.22
CA TYR A 52 -5.53 17.84 2.21
C TYR A 52 -4.94 17.04 1.06
N GLU A 53 -3.85 17.53 0.51
CA GLU A 53 -2.99 16.79 -0.43
C GLU A 53 -1.72 16.36 0.31
N ILE A 54 -1.45 15.06 0.32
CA ILE A 54 -0.27 14.46 0.91
C ILE A 54 0.17 13.27 0.07
N ILE A 55 1.48 13.14 -0.17
CA ILE A 55 2.06 12.05 -0.97
C ILE A 55 1.31 11.88 -2.32
N GLY A 56 0.98 13.00 -2.99
CA GLY A 56 0.37 13.02 -4.32
C GLY A 56 -1.14 12.71 -4.39
N TYR A 57 -1.83 12.54 -3.28
CA TYR A 57 -3.27 12.27 -3.27
C TYR A 57 -4.06 13.14 -2.29
N LYS A 58 -5.37 13.23 -2.50
CA LYS A 58 -6.27 14.07 -1.70
C LYS A 58 -6.97 13.24 -0.63
N ILE A 59 -6.90 13.67 0.61
CA ILE A 59 -7.58 13.07 1.76
C ILE A 59 -8.46 14.12 2.42
N SER A 60 -9.68 13.72 2.77
CA SER A 60 -10.57 14.53 3.59
C SER A 60 -10.43 14.11 5.06
N LEU A 61 -10.08 15.07 5.90
CA LEU A 61 -10.07 14.88 7.36
C LEU A 61 -11.09 15.82 7.99
N ARG A 62 -11.72 15.35 9.06
CA ARG A 62 -12.51 16.23 9.92
C ARG A 62 -11.59 17.20 10.63
N ARG A 63 -12.10 18.37 10.97
CA ARG A 63 -11.33 19.41 11.64
C ARG A 63 -10.72 18.93 12.96
N GLU A 64 -11.45 18.11 13.72
CA GLU A 64 -10.95 17.48 14.95
C GLU A 64 -9.76 16.55 14.68
N GLU A 65 -9.82 15.76 13.60
CA GLU A 65 -8.73 14.88 13.17
C GLU A 65 -7.49 15.68 12.76
N ALA A 66 -7.68 16.72 11.96
CA ALA A 66 -6.61 17.61 11.54
C ALA A 66 -5.97 18.37 12.72
N ASN A 67 -6.74 18.66 13.77
CA ASN A 67 -6.22 19.31 14.99
C ASN A 67 -5.26 18.40 15.78
N MET A 68 -5.27 17.10 15.53
CA MET A 68 -4.35 16.14 16.15
C MET A 68 -3.00 16.04 15.42
N ILE A 69 -2.78 16.82 14.34
CA ILE A 69 -1.54 16.80 13.58
C ILE A 69 -0.80 18.12 13.78
N GLU A 70 0.42 18.03 14.34
CA GLU A 70 1.32 19.15 14.52
C GLU A 70 2.17 19.37 13.28
N ILE A 71 2.24 20.62 12.85
CA ILE A 71 2.99 21.04 11.66
C ILE A 71 3.86 22.27 11.98
N ILE A 72 4.86 22.46 11.14
CA ILE A 72 5.64 23.72 11.04
C ILE A 72 5.55 24.26 9.61
N SER A 73 5.82 25.54 9.42
CA SER A 73 5.88 26.12 8.08
C SER A 73 7.02 25.52 7.25
N GLU A 74 6.92 25.56 5.91
CA GLU A 74 8.03 25.11 5.04
C GLU A 74 9.32 25.90 5.31
N HIS A 75 9.21 27.17 5.70
CA HIS A 75 10.36 28.00 6.04
C HIS A 75 11.06 27.51 7.30
N GLU A 76 10.32 27.23 8.37
CA GLU A 76 10.85 26.68 9.63
C GLU A 76 11.46 25.29 9.42
N ALA A 77 10.83 24.47 8.58
CA ALA A 77 11.36 23.14 8.24
C ALA A 77 12.70 23.22 7.49
N ARG A 78 12.86 24.18 6.57
CA ARG A 78 14.13 24.42 5.87
C ARG A 78 15.24 24.86 6.81
N LEU A 79 14.93 25.74 7.77
CA LEU A 79 15.89 26.18 8.78
C LEU A 79 16.31 25.04 9.70
N ALA A 80 15.36 24.22 10.14
CA ALA A 80 15.65 23.04 10.96
C ALA A 80 16.52 22.02 10.23
N ASN A 81 16.26 21.78 8.94
CA ASN A 81 17.08 20.87 8.11
C ASN A 81 18.50 21.44 7.87
N GLN A 82 18.68 22.73 7.70
CA GLN A 82 20.00 23.35 7.58
C GLN A 82 20.82 23.24 8.88
N GLN A 83 20.17 23.32 10.02
CA GLN A 83 20.82 23.09 11.31
C GLN A 83 21.16 21.60 11.55
N SER A 84 20.34 20.70 11.06
CA SER A 84 20.57 19.24 11.14
C SER A 84 21.64 18.73 10.15
N ALA A 85 21.84 19.40 9.02
CA ALA A 85 22.87 19.05 8.03
C ALA A 85 24.31 19.22 8.58
N ASN A 86 24.49 19.94 9.67
CA ASN A 86 25.76 20.03 10.41
C ASN A 86 25.98 18.88 11.41
N LEU A 87 25.00 18.01 11.61
CA LEU A 87 25.09 16.78 12.39
C LEU A 87 25.13 15.62 11.40
N LYS A 88 26.25 14.90 11.38
CA LYS A 88 26.64 13.77 10.53
C LYS A 88 25.50 13.03 9.82
N PRO A 89 25.69 12.62 8.54
CA PRO A 89 24.68 11.85 7.80
C PRO A 89 24.40 10.52 8.51
N ILE A 90 23.15 10.30 8.83
CA ILE A 90 22.66 9.04 9.35
C ILE A 90 22.58 8.08 8.16
N VAL A 91 23.49 7.09 8.17
CA VAL A 91 23.47 5.83 7.43
C VAL A 91 23.46 5.94 5.89
N SER A 92 24.60 5.57 5.30
CA SER A 92 24.72 5.24 3.88
C SER A 92 23.76 4.11 3.49
N HIS A 93 23.06 4.25 2.37
CA HIS A 93 22.07 3.31 1.84
C HIS A 93 22.59 1.86 1.67
N GLU A 94 23.90 1.65 1.56
CA GLU A 94 24.52 0.32 1.48
C GLU A 94 24.26 -0.57 2.71
N GLN A 95 23.87 0.01 3.87
CA GLN A 95 23.59 -0.76 5.10
C GLN A 95 22.12 -1.13 5.27
N GLN A 96 21.20 -0.63 4.43
CA GLN A 96 19.77 -0.98 4.50
C GLN A 96 19.41 -2.26 3.72
N ILE A 97 20.27 -2.68 2.82
CA ILE A 97 20.14 -3.95 2.08
C ILE A 97 21.17 -4.92 2.67
N SER A 98 20.86 -5.49 3.81
CA SER A 98 21.62 -6.67 4.26
C SER A 98 21.02 -7.87 3.56
N PRO A 99 21.77 -8.59 2.71
CA PRO A 99 21.41 -9.97 2.46
C PRO A 99 21.44 -10.64 3.84
N SER A 100 20.32 -11.14 4.29
CA SER A 100 20.20 -11.83 5.58
C SER A 100 20.95 -13.16 5.49
N GLY A 101 22.27 -13.08 5.46
CA GLY A 101 23.11 -14.24 5.53
C GLY A 101 23.23 -14.71 6.96
N THR A 102 22.30 -15.46 7.45
CA THR A 102 22.43 -16.50 8.50
C THR A 102 21.10 -17.12 8.91
N ASP A 103 20.01 -16.96 8.18
CA ASP A 103 18.93 -17.92 8.29
C ASP A 103 19.08 -18.92 7.14
N ASN A 104 18.99 -20.20 7.45
CA ASN A 104 19.03 -21.33 6.52
C ASN A 104 17.97 -21.20 5.41
N ASP A 105 18.13 -20.24 4.49
CA ASP A 105 17.18 -19.89 3.43
C ASP A 105 17.32 -20.76 2.17
N GLU A 106 18.38 -21.60 2.10
CA GLU A 106 18.36 -22.74 1.19
C GLU A 106 17.07 -23.58 1.30
N PRO A 107 16.43 -23.69 2.50
CA PRO A 107 15.14 -24.37 2.60
C PRO A 107 14.02 -23.71 1.81
N HIS A 108 14.00 -22.37 1.64
CA HIS A 108 12.85 -21.70 1.02
C HIS A 108 12.74 -21.98 -0.48
N ILE A 109 13.83 -21.85 -1.23
CA ILE A 109 13.85 -22.15 -2.67
C ILE A 109 13.63 -23.63 -2.90
N LYS A 110 14.28 -24.50 -2.10
CA LYS A 110 14.04 -25.95 -2.14
C LYS A 110 12.63 -26.31 -1.76
N LEU A 111 12.05 -25.62 -0.76
CA LEU A 111 10.67 -25.78 -0.35
C LEU A 111 9.71 -25.35 -1.47
N MET A 112 9.95 -24.21 -2.11
CA MET A 112 9.14 -23.73 -3.23
C MET A 112 9.16 -24.70 -4.41
N ARG A 113 10.34 -25.16 -4.84
CA ARG A 113 10.47 -26.18 -5.89
C ARG A 113 9.77 -27.47 -5.53
N ARG A 114 9.93 -27.94 -4.29
CA ARG A 114 9.25 -29.14 -3.80
C ARG A 114 7.73 -28.97 -3.76
N LEU A 115 7.22 -27.81 -3.32
CA LEU A 115 5.80 -27.52 -3.34
C LEU A 115 5.26 -27.39 -4.76
N ALA A 116 6.03 -26.83 -5.70
CA ALA A 116 5.69 -26.80 -7.12
C ALA A 116 5.62 -28.23 -7.71
N ASP A 117 6.57 -29.09 -7.38
CA ASP A 117 6.58 -30.50 -7.80
C ASP A 117 5.40 -31.30 -7.21
N GLU A 118 5.06 -31.04 -5.94
CA GLU A 118 3.93 -31.73 -5.25
C GLU A 118 2.55 -31.23 -5.74
N ARG A 119 2.40 -29.93 -6.05
CA ARG A 119 1.13 -29.32 -6.50
C ARG A 119 0.92 -29.39 -8.00
N GLY A 120 1.95 -29.73 -8.75
CA GLY A 120 1.91 -29.84 -10.20
C GLY A 120 1.68 -28.46 -10.86
N LYS A 121 0.88 -28.45 -11.93
CA LYS A 121 0.63 -27.25 -12.73
C LYS A 121 -0.56 -26.40 -12.27
N ASN A 122 -1.02 -26.55 -11.04
CA ASN A 122 -2.10 -25.75 -10.47
C ASN A 122 -1.52 -24.65 -9.57
N ILE A 123 -1.77 -23.40 -9.89
CA ILE A 123 -1.24 -22.23 -9.19
C ILE A 123 -2.40 -21.42 -8.62
N LYS A 124 -2.41 -21.23 -7.30
CA LYS A 124 -3.36 -20.32 -6.62
C LYS A 124 -2.77 -18.93 -6.51
N VAL A 125 -3.44 -17.96 -7.12
CA VAL A 125 -3.01 -16.57 -7.17
C VAL A 125 -3.98 -15.70 -6.43
N ALA A 126 -3.49 -14.81 -5.55
CA ALA A 126 -4.28 -13.73 -4.98
C ALA A 126 -3.89 -12.39 -5.64
N LEU A 127 -4.90 -11.67 -6.17
CA LEU A 127 -4.70 -10.30 -6.62
C LEU A 127 -4.88 -9.36 -5.43
N VAL A 128 -3.85 -8.58 -5.14
CA VAL A 128 -3.82 -7.59 -4.05
C VAL A 128 -3.43 -6.24 -4.62
N GLY A 129 -3.94 -5.17 -4.05
CA GLY A 129 -3.56 -3.82 -4.46
C GLY A 129 -4.45 -2.76 -3.85
N ASN A 130 -4.03 -1.51 -3.96
CA ASN A 130 -4.78 -0.38 -3.45
C ASN A 130 -6.14 -0.22 -4.17
N PRO A 131 -7.13 0.42 -3.54
CA PRO A 131 -8.32 0.85 -4.27
C PRO A 131 -7.95 1.68 -5.50
N ASN A 132 -8.63 1.41 -6.61
CA ASN A 132 -8.47 2.11 -7.90
C ASN A 132 -7.12 1.92 -8.62
N CYS A 133 -6.27 0.99 -8.20
CA CYS A 133 -5.03 0.65 -8.92
C CYS A 133 -5.27 -0.15 -10.23
N GLY A 134 -6.52 -0.41 -10.61
CA GLY A 134 -6.87 -1.16 -11.82
C GLY A 134 -6.93 -2.68 -11.63
N LYS A 135 -6.97 -3.17 -10.39
CA LYS A 135 -7.01 -4.59 -10.04
C LYS A 135 -8.13 -5.35 -10.75
N THR A 136 -9.38 -4.88 -10.62
CA THR A 136 -10.55 -5.51 -11.26
C THR A 136 -10.46 -5.49 -12.79
N SER A 137 -9.83 -4.48 -13.40
CA SER A 137 -9.62 -4.43 -14.84
C SER A 137 -8.68 -5.54 -15.31
N LEU A 138 -7.55 -5.73 -14.61
CA LEU A 138 -6.62 -6.83 -14.89
C LEU A 138 -7.28 -8.20 -14.64
N TYR A 139 -8.05 -8.33 -13.55
CA TYR A 139 -8.79 -9.56 -13.24
C TYR A 139 -9.77 -9.92 -14.37
N ASN A 140 -10.58 -8.97 -14.85
CA ASN A 140 -11.58 -9.21 -15.88
C ASN A 140 -10.95 -9.65 -17.22
N ILE A 141 -9.78 -9.10 -17.58
CA ILE A 141 -9.04 -9.52 -18.76
C ILE A 141 -8.46 -10.93 -18.58
N ALA A 142 -7.90 -11.20 -17.39
CA ALA A 142 -7.26 -12.47 -17.09
C ALA A 142 -8.26 -13.64 -16.99
N SER A 143 -9.42 -13.43 -16.34
CA SER A 143 -10.43 -14.47 -16.13
C SER A 143 -11.33 -14.75 -17.31
N GLY A 144 -11.34 -13.86 -18.33
CA GLY A 144 -12.32 -13.92 -19.41
C GLY A 144 -13.74 -13.84 -18.84
N SER A 145 -14.73 -14.35 -19.60
CA SER A 145 -16.15 -14.32 -19.18
C SER A 145 -16.56 -15.43 -18.18
N HIS A 146 -15.65 -16.10 -17.50
CA HIS A 146 -15.93 -17.21 -16.57
C HIS A 146 -15.75 -16.76 -15.10
N GLU A 147 -16.66 -15.91 -14.63
CA GLU A 147 -16.69 -15.48 -13.22
C GLU A 147 -17.56 -16.40 -12.36
N HIS A 148 -17.04 -16.84 -11.22
CA HIS A 148 -17.83 -17.35 -10.11
C HIS A 148 -17.77 -16.34 -8.95
N VAL A 149 -18.90 -15.71 -8.64
CA VAL A 149 -19.02 -14.87 -7.44
C VAL A 149 -19.20 -15.77 -6.24
N GLY A 150 -18.18 -15.86 -5.41
CA GLY A 150 -18.23 -16.56 -4.12
C GLY A 150 -18.69 -15.62 -3.02
N ASN A 151 -19.96 -15.69 -2.60
CA ASN A 151 -20.44 -15.06 -1.37
C ASN A 151 -19.90 -15.84 -0.17
N TYR A 152 -18.98 -15.24 0.57
CA TYR A 152 -18.52 -15.83 1.83
C TYR A 152 -19.38 -15.34 2.99
N SER A 153 -19.98 -16.29 3.72
CA SER A 153 -20.84 -16.04 4.86
C SER A 153 -20.09 -15.29 5.97
N GLY A 154 -20.59 -14.11 6.32
CA GLY A 154 -20.15 -13.38 7.51
C GLY A 154 -19.52 -12.00 7.30
N VAL A 155 -19.21 -11.60 6.06
CA VAL A 155 -18.75 -10.24 5.72
C VAL A 155 -19.38 -9.83 4.38
N THR A 156 -19.85 -8.60 4.27
CA THR A 156 -20.43 -8.01 3.05
C THR A 156 -19.35 -7.67 2.00
N VAL A 157 -18.29 -8.49 1.92
CA VAL A 157 -17.14 -8.25 1.03
C VAL A 157 -17.04 -9.42 0.08
N ASP A 158 -17.30 -9.17 -1.21
CA ASP A 158 -17.26 -10.19 -2.26
C ASP A 158 -15.83 -10.32 -2.80
N ALA A 159 -15.21 -11.50 -2.63
CA ALA A 159 -14.06 -11.89 -3.42
C ALA A 159 -14.54 -12.65 -4.66
N LYS A 160 -14.01 -12.29 -5.81
CA LYS A 160 -14.29 -12.97 -7.07
C LYS A 160 -13.20 -14.03 -7.29
N GLU A 161 -13.62 -15.23 -7.68
CA GLU A 161 -12.70 -16.30 -8.06
C GLU A 161 -12.88 -16.63 -9.53
N GLY A 162 -11.78 -16.67 -10.27
CA GLY A 162 -11.73 -16.98 -11.69
C GLY A 162 -10.65 -18.00 -12.00
N ASN A 163 -10.78 -18.68 -13.13
CA ASN A 163 -9.83 -19.67 -13.60
C ASN A 163 -9.26 -19.25 -14.95
N LEU A 164 -7.95 -19.47 -15.12
CA LEU A 164 -7.23 -19.23 -16.37
C LEU A 164 -6.31 -20.39 -16.68
N ASN A 165 -6.28 -20.83 -17.94
CA ASN A 165 -5.26 -21.77 -18.44
C ASN A 165 -4.23 -20.98 -19.24
N TYR A 166 -2.97 -21.04 -18.84
CA TYR A 166 -1.88 -20.34 -19.51
C TYR A 166 -0.61 -21.17 -19.51
N ASN A 167 0.02 -21.35 -20.66
CA ASN A 167 1.27 -22.11 -20.84
C ASN A 167 1.28 -23.51 -20.20
N GLY A 168 0.12 -24.19 -20.18
CA GLY A 168 -0.04 -25.52 -19.60
C GLY A 168 -0.18 -25.53 -18.08
N TYR A 169 -0.30 -24.37 -17.43
CA TYR A 169 -0.65 -24.20 -16.03
C TYR A 169 -2.12 -23.81 -15.88
N HIS A 170 -2.72 -24.28 -14.79
CA HIS A 170 -4.08 -23.91 -14.39
C HIS A 170 -4.00 -22.92 -13.22
N PHE A 171 -4.45 -21.70 -13.44
CA PHE A 171 -4.48 -20.64 -12.44
C PHE A 171 -5.86 -20.55 -11.81
N THR A 172 -5.91 -20.56 -10.49
CA THR A 172 -7.08 -20.13 -9.73
C THR A 172 -6.80 -18.75 -9.17
N ILE A 173 -7.47 -17.73 -9.69
CA ILE A 173 -7.21 -16.32 -9.38
C ILE A 173 -8.30 -15.81 -8.45
N VAL A 174 -7.93 -15.30 -7.29
CA VAL A 174 -8.83 -14.68 -6.32
C VAL A 174 -8.61 -13.17 -6.34
N ASP A 175 -9.63 -12.41 -6.77
CA ASP A 175 -9.63 -10.93 -6.68
C ASP A 175 -10.02 -10.50 -5.27
N LEU A 176 -9.05 -10.04 -4.48
CA LEU A 176 -9.28 -9.55 -3.12
C LEU A 176 -9.70 -8.07 -3.15
N PRO A 177 -10.48 -7.62 -2.16
CA PRO A 177 -10.84 -6.21 -2.03
C PRO A 177 -9.63 -5.28 -2.05
N GLY A 178 -9.82 -4.07 -2.60
CA GLY A 178 -8.76 -3.05 -2.58
C GLY A 178 -8.50 -2.59 -1.14
N THR A 179 -7.23 -2.58 -0.74
CA THR A 179 -6.83 -2.14 0.60
C THR A 179 -5.55 -1.31 0.54
N TYR A 180 -5.40 -0.36 1.45
CA TYR A 180 -4.19 0.46 1.55
C TYR A 180 -3.15 -0.12 2.50
N SER A 181 -3.59 -0.98 3.40
CA SER A 181 -2.73 -1.66 4.38
C SER A 181 -3.31 -3.02 4.79
N LEU A 182 -2.51 -3.84 5.47
CA LEU A 182 -2.93 -5.10 6.09
C LEU A 182 -3.13 -4.93 7.60
N SER A 183 -3.48 -3.73 8.04
CA SER A 183 -3.86 -3.49 9.43
C SER A 183 -5.26 -4.02 9.70
N ALA A 184 -5.57 -4.34 10.94
CA ALA A 184 -6.89 -4.85 11.32
C ALA A 184 -7.87 -3.71 11.63
N TYR A 185 -7.94 -2.70 10.74
CA TYR A 185 -8.75 -1.51 10.99
C TYR A 185 -10.10 -1.54 10.27
N SER A 186 -10.11 -1.86 8.96
CA SER A 186 -11.35 -1.97 8.20
C SER A 186 -11.75 -3.44 8.00
N PRO A 187 -13.04 -3.73 7.77
CA PRO A 187 -13.49 -5.08 7.45
C PRO A 187 -12.78 -5.66 6.23
N GLU A 188 -12.51 -4.83 5.21
CA GLU A 188 -11.81 -5.21 3.98
C GLU A 188 -10.37 -5.61 4.27
N GLU A 189 -9.65 -4.82 5.08
CA GLU A 189 -8.27 -5.11 5.48
C GLU A 189 -8.17 -6.42 6.26
N ILE A 190 -9.08 -6.63 7.23
CA ILE A 190 -9.18 -7.86 8.00
C ILE A 190 -9.45 -9.05 7.07
N TYR A 191 -10.37 -8.88 6.11
CA TYR A 191 -10.71 -9.92 5.15
C TYR A 191 -9.51 -10.29 4.27
N VAL A 192 -8.87 -9.31 3.62
CA VAL A 192 -7.68 -9.54 2.78
C VAL A 192 -6.60 -10.26 3.57
N ARG A 193 -6.29 -9.78 4.76
CA ARG A 193 -5.30 -10.39 5.64
C ARG A 193 -5.63 -11.83 6.00
N ARG A 194 -6.88 -12.13 6.36
CA ARG A 194 -7.31 -13.51 6.66
C ARG A 194 -7.18 -14.42 5.45
N GLN A 195 -7.59 -13.97 4.26
CA GLN A 195 -7.43 -14.74 3.04
C GLN A 195 -5.96 -15.09 2.77
N LEU A 196 -5.05 -14.13 2.91
CA LEU A 196 -3.62 -14.34 2.71
C LEU A 196 -3.00 -15.28 3.75
N ILE A 197 -3.49 -15.28 5.00
CA ILE A 197 -2.96 -16.11 6.08
C ILE A 197 -3.60 -17.49 6.11
N GLU A 198 -4.93 -17.56 6.04
CA GLU A 198 -5.68 -18.84 6.23
C GLU A 198 -5.72 -19.67 4.96
N LYS A 199 -5.82 -19.03 3.80
CA LYS A 199 -5.86 -19.68 2.48
C LYS A 199 -4.59 -19.53 1.68
N THR A 200 -3.51 -19.18 2.31
CA THR A 200 -2.18 -18.86 1.75
C THR A 200 -2.08 -19.17 0.25
N PRO A 201 -2.08 -18.15 -0.63
CA PRO A 201 -1.92 -18.34 -2.06
C PRO A 201 -0.50 -18.86 -2.35
N ASP A 202 -0.30 -19.48 -3.50
CA ASP A 202 1.04 -19.88 -3.94
C ASP A 202 1.85 -18.65 -4.33
N ILE A 203 1.19 -17.65 -4.95
CA ILE A 203 1.81 -16.39 -5.36
C ILE A 203 0.80 -15.26 -5.19
N ILE A 204 1.30 -14.08 -4.82
CA ILE A 204 0.57 -12.82 -4.84
C ILE A 204 0.93 -12.06 -6.12
N ILE A 205 -0.07 -11.58 -6.87
CA ILE A 205 0.12 -10.51 -7.84
C ILE A 205 -0.30 -9.22 -7.15
N ASN A 206 0.67 -8.38 -6.82
CA ASN A 206 0.44 -7.07 -6.22
C ASN A 206 0.32 -6.02 -7.32
N ILE A 207 -0.88 -5.47 -7.53
CA ILE A 207 -1.13 -4.45 -8.54
C ILE A 207 -0.91 -3.07 -7.91
N ILE A 208 0.06 -2.33 -8.44
CA ILE A 208 0.40 -0.99 -7.99
C ILE A 208 0.14 0.04 -9.12
N ASP A 209 -0.30 1.21 -8.72
CA ASP A 209 -0.52 2.35 -9.62
C ASP A 209 0.81 3.09 -9.85
N ALA A 210 1.31 3.09 -11.09
CA ALA A 210 2.55 3.73 -11.48
C ALA A 210 2.55 5.25 -11.25
N THR A 211 1.38 5.88 -11.18
CA THR A 211 1.24 7.32 -10.96
C THR A 211 1.28 7.69 -9.47
N ASN A 212 1.15 6.70 -8.56
CA ASN A 212 1.07 6.91 -7.10
C ASN A 212 1.94 5.90 -6.33
N LEU A 213 3.21 5.78 -6.72
CA LEU A 213 4.13 4.75 -6.24
C LEU A 213 4.30 4.73 -4.71
N GLU A 214 4.57 5.87 -4.09
CA GLU A 214 4.91 5.94 -2.65
C GLU A 214 3.81 5.32 -1.77
N ARG A 215 2.56 5.58 -2.10
CA ARG A 215 1.41 5.04 -1.37
C ARG A 215 1.20 3.55 -1.63
N ASN A 216 1.33 3.12 -2.90
CA ASN A 216 1.12 1.73 -3.27
C ASN A 216 2.23 0.83 -2.69
N LEU A 217 3.46 1.31 -2.65
CA LEU A 217 4.59 0.58 -2.09
C LEU A 217 4.46 0.32 -0.59
N TYR A 218 3.67 1.10 0.17
CA TYR A 218 3.44 0.82 1.58
C TYR A 218 2.76 -0.54 1.81
N LEU A 219 1.72 -0.86 1.02
CA LEU A 219 1.11 -2.19 1.04
C LEU A 219 2.11 -3.27 0.60
N THR A 220 2.92 -2.98 -0.43
CA THR A 220 3.98 -3.88 -0.90
C THR A 220 4.95 -4.25 0.23
N MET A 221 5.37 -3.27 1.05
CA MET A 221 6.23 -3.53 2.20
C MET A 221 5.59 -4.49 3.21
N GLN A 222 4.30 -4.37 3.44
CA GLN A 222 3.59 -5.26 4.36
C GLN A 222 3.41 -6.68 3.78
N LEU A 223 3.24 -6.80 2.47
CA LEU A 223 3.20 -8.10 1.79
C LEU A 223 4.55 -8.80 1.82
N LEU A 224 5.66 -8.05 1.65
CA LEU A 224 7.02 -8.57 1.79
C LEU A 224 7.27 -9.14 3.20
N ASP A 225 6.77 -8.46 4.24
CA ASP A 225 6.88 -8.95 5.62
C ASP A 225 6.18 -10.31 5.82
N MET A 226 5.12 -10.61 5.04
CA MET A 226 4.40 -11.89 5.10
C MET A 226 5.20 -13.05 4.52
N ASN A 227 6.23 -12.76 3.73
CA ASN A 227 7.09 -13.76 3.10
C ASN A 227 6.34 -14.72 2.18
N ILE A 228 5.33 -14.24 1.46
CA ILE A 228 4.63 -14.97 0.41
C ILE A 228 5.25 -14.56 -0.93
N PRO A 229 5.55 -15.50 -1.85
CA PRO A 229 6.07 -15.17 -3.17
C PRO A 229 5.19 -14.18 -3.90
N MET A 230 5.79 -13.21 -4.58
CA MET A 230 5.06 -12.10 -5.14
C MET A 230 5.62 -11.67 -6.50
N VAL A 231 4.72 -11.21 -7.37
CA VAL A 231 5.02 -10.46 -8.60
C VAL A 231 4.31 -9.12 -8.51
N ILE A 232 4.95 -8.05 -8.93
CA ILE A 232 4.34 -6.71 -8.98
C ILE A 232 3.90 -6.42 -10.42
N ALA A 233 2.60 -6.16 -10.61
CA ALA A 233 2.06 -5.60 -11.83
C ALA A 233 2.02 -4.06 -11.68
N LEU A 234 2.90 -3.36 -12.38
CA LEU A 234 3.01 -1.90 -12.38
C LEU A 234 2.01 -1.33 -13.39
N ASN A 235 0.80 -1.09 -12.92
CA ASN A 235 -0.34 -0.71 -13.76
C ASN A 235 -0.40 0.80 -14.02
N MET A 236 -1.18 1.20 -15.05
CA MET A 236 -1.25 2.59 -15.53
C MET A 236 0.11 3.10 -16.04
N TYR A 237 0.92 2.20 -16.56
CA TYR A 237 2.26 2.53 -17.01
C TYR A 237 2.24 3.50 -18.20
N ASP A 238 1.21 3.42 -19.06
CA ASP A 238 0.96 4.36 -20.14
C ASP A 238 0.72 5.80 -19.66
N GLU A 239 0.17 5.98 -18.47
CA GLU A 239 -0.01 7.31 -17.86
C GLU A 239 1.32 7.84 -17.32
N LEU A 240 2.15 6.98 -16.75
CA LEU A 240 3.51 7.33 -16.34
C LEU A 240 4.36 7.74 -17.54
N GLU A 241 4.34 6.98 -18.65
CA GLU A 241 5.08 7.33 -19.86
C GLU A 241 4.61 8.67 -20.47
N LYS A 242 3.28 8.88 -20.54
CA LYS A 242 2.71 10.16 -20.97
C LYS A 242 3.10 11.33 -20.05
N SER A 243 3.37 11.06 -18.78
CA SER A 243 3.86 12.09 -17.86
C SER A 243 5.26 12.56 -18.24
N GLY A 244 6.04 11.73 -18.90
CA GLY A 244 7.44 11.98 -19.20
C GLY A 244 8.36 11.87 -18.00
N ASP A 245 7.86 11.34 -16.89
CA ASP A 245 8.68 11.00 -15.71
C ASP A 245 9.50 9.74 -16.02
N GLU A 246 10.73 9.72 -15.53
CA GLU A 246 11.62 8.57 -15.68
C GLU A 246 11.54 7.68 -14.44
N PHE A 247 11.27 6.38 -14.66
CA PHE A 247 11.19 5.41 -13.58
C PHE A 247 11.96 4.13 -13.88
N ASP A 248 13.03 3.91 -13.12
CA ASP A 248 13.82 2.68 -13.19
C ASP A 248 13.17 1.59 -12.31
N TYR A 249 12.10 0.99 -12.84
CA TYR A 249 11.41 -0.11 -12.16
C TYR A 249 12.28 -1.38 -12.02
N LYS A 250 13.32 -1.55 -12.86
CA LYS A 250 14.23 -2.71 -12.78
C LYS A 250 15.12 -2.59 -11.55
N SER A 251 15.69 -1.42 -11.29
CA SER A 251 16.44 -1.17 -10.06
C SER A 251 15.56 -1.30 -8.82
N LEU A 252 14.30 -0.82 -8.88
CA LEU A 252 13.36 -1.01 -7.77
C LEU A 252 13.06 -2.51 -7.57
N ALA A 253 12.82 -3.28 -8.63
CA ALA A 253 12.62 -4.73 -8.55
C ALA A 253 13.79 -5.43 -7.85
N TYR A 254 15.00 -5.03 -8.20
CA TYR A 254 16.22 -5.55 -7.59
C TYR A 254 16.35 -5.19 -6.11
N MET A 255 15.96 -3.96 -5.70
CA MET A 255 15.95 -3.51 -4.31
C MET A 255 14.89 -4.24 -3.47
N LEU A 256 13.74 -4.57 -4.06
CA LEU A 256 12.64 -5.26 -3.39
C LEU A 256 12.79 -6.79 -3.39
N GLY A 257 13.61 -7.34 -4.29
CA GLY A 257 13.70 -8.79 -4.53
C GLY A 257 12.42 -9.37 -5.13
N VAL A 258 11.67 -8.56 -5.90
CA VAL A 258 10.39 -8.93 -6.50
C VAL A 258 10.36 -8.47 -7.96
N PRO A 259 10.04 -9.34 -8.93
CA PRO A 259 9.90 -8.91 -10.32
C PRO A 259 8.77 -7.90 -10.47
N ILE A 260 9.04 -6.82 -11.21
CA ILE A 260 8.10 -5.74 -11.53
C ILE A 260 7.85 -5.73 -13.03
N ILE A 261 6.61 -5.86 -13.43
CA ILE A 261 6.18 -5.93 -14.83
C ILE A 261 5.27 -4.73 -15.13
N PRO A 262 5.64 -3.85 -16.07
CA PRO A 262 4.75 -2.78 -16.53
C PRO A 262 3.49 -3.35 -17.17
N THR A 263 2.33 -2.77 -16.84
CA THR A 263 1.02 -3.21 -17.36
C THR A 263 0.12 -2.03 -17.68
N VAL A 264 -0.79 -2.24 -18.64
CA VAL A 264 -1.89 -1.32 -18.93
C VAL A 264 -3.21 -2.07 -18.82
N GLY A 265 -3.83 -2.00 -17.65
CA GLY A 265 -5.04 -2.77 -17.31
C GLY A 265 -6.25 -2.48 -18.19
N ARG A 266 -6.23 -1.42 -19.00
CA ARG A 266 -7.28 -1.11 -19.97
C ARG A 266 -7.15 -1.92 -21.27
N THR A 267 -5.92 -2.17 -21.70
CA THR A 267 -5.62 -2.86 -22.96
C THR A 267 -5.21 -4.31 -22.75
N GLY A 268 -4.79 -4.68 -21.55
CA GLY A 268 -4.21 -5.99 -21.23
C GLY A 268 -2.72 -6.12 -21.55
N GLU A 269 -2.08 -5.02 -21.97
CA GLU A 269 -0.64 -4.98 -22.22
C GLU A 269 0.14 -5.34 -20.97
N GLY A 270 1.19 -6.17 -21.10
CA GLY A 270 2.01 -6.66 -20.01
C GLY A 270 1.40 -7.83 -19.21
N LEU A 271 0.15 -8.24 -19.48
CA LEU A 271 -0.50 -9.29 -18.68
C LEU A 271 0.10 -10.67 -18.92
N HIS A 272 0.51 -10.98 -20.14
CA HIS A 272 1.20 -12.24 -20.46
C HIS A 272 2.53 -12.32 -19.72
N GLU A 273 3.28 -11.24 -19.70
CA GLU A 273 4.57 -11.11 -19.01
C GLU A 273 4.40 -11.27 -17.50
N VAL A 274 3.30 -10.79 -16.92
CA VAL A 274 2.96 -11.01 -15.50
C VAL A 274 2.77 -12.51 -15.24
N PHE A 275 2.02 -13.25 -16.07
CA PHE A 275 1.83 -14.68 -15.88
C PHE A 275 3.11 -15.49 -16.13
N ASP A 276 3.94 -15.09 -17.08
CA ASP A 276 5.26 -15.69 -17.27
C ASP A 276 6.15 -15.48 -16.04
N ALA A 277 6.15 -14.28 -15.47
CA ALA A 277 6.86 -13.99 -14.22
C ALA A 277 6.32 -14.83 -13.04
N VAL A 278 4.99 -14.98 -12.94
CA VAL A 278 4.35 -15.83 -11.92
C VAL A 278 4.82 -17.28 -12.07
N VAL A 279 4.84 -17.85 -13.28
CA VAL A 279 5.33 -19.21 -13.52
C VAL A 279 6.81 -19.33 -13.15
N ASN A 280 7.65 -18.34 -13.49
CA ASN A 280 9.07 -18.34 -13.18
C ASN A 280 9.31 -18.28 -11.66
N VAL A 281 8.60 -17.43 -10.94
CA VAL A 281 8.67 -17.35 -9.47
C VAL A 281 8.18 -18.64 -8.82
N TYR A 282 7.06 -19.20 -9.30
CA TYR A 282 6.50 -20.45 -8.79
C TYR A 282 7.48 -21.64 -8.93
N ASN A 283 8.18 -21.72 -10.06
CA ASN A 283 9.17 -22.75 -10.31
C ASN A 283 10.55 -22.46 -9.66
N GLY A 284 10.71 -21.30 -9.00
CA GLY A 284 11.98 -20.87 -8.43
C GLY A 284 13.06 -20.58 -9.47
N ASN A 285 12.68 -20.17 -10.68
CA ASN A 285 13.58 -19.87 -11.79
C ASN A 285 13.84 -18.36 -11.96
N ASP A 286 13.14 -17.51 -11.21
CA ASP A 286 13.32 -16.06 -11.26
C ASP A 286 14.52 -15.61 -10.41
N GLU A 287 15.51 -15.00 -11.03
CA GLU A 287 16.76 -14.57 -10.38
C GLU A 287 16.55 -13.47 -9.33
N ILE A 288 15.55 -12.59 -9.54
CA ILE A 288 15.25 -11.48 -8.63
C ILE A 288 14.65 -12.01 -7.33
N SER A 289 13.67 -12.90 -7.44
CA SER A 289 12.95 -13.48 -6.28
C SER A 289 13.83 -14.43 -5.45
N GLN A 290 14.86 -15.01 -6.05
CA GLN A 290 15.83 -15.86 -5.34
C GLN A 290 16.66 -15.09 -4.31
N ARG A 291 16.75 -13.77 -4.38
CA ARG A 291 17.56 -12.95 -3.48
C ARG A 291 17.01 -12.85 -2.06
N HIS A 292 15.73 -13.19 -1.86
CA HIS A 292 15.05 -13.18 -0.57
C HIS A 292 15.38 -11.94 0.29
N ILE A 293 14.87 -10.79 -0.14
CA ILE A 293 15.16 -9.52 0.51
C ILE A 293 14.11 -9.24 1.60
N HIS A 294 14.58 -8.94 2.79
CA HIS A 294 13.76 -8.37 3.86
C HIS A 294 14.01 -6.88 3.98
N VAL A 295 12.94 -6.11 4.12
CA VAL A 295 13.06 -4.69 4.43
C VAL A 295 13.74 -4.54 5.80
N ASN A 296 14.85 -3.83 5.84
CA ASN A 296 15.57 -3.53 7.07
C ASN A 296 14.96 -2.27 7.71
N HIS A 297 14.39 -2.41 8.89
CA HIS A 297 13.75 -1.32 9.64
C HIS A 297 14.74 -0.50 10.48
N GLY A 298 16.04 -0.75 10.35
CA GLY A 298 17.09 -0.16 11.19
C GLY A 298 17.47 -1.04 12.37
N ALA A 299 18.73 -0.91 12.81
CA ALA A 299 19.35 -1.82 13.78
C ALA A 299 18.53 -2.02 15.07
N GLU A 300 17.98 -0.94 15.61
CA GLU A 300 17.21 -1.00 16.87
C GLU A 300 15.91 -1.79 16.71
N ILE A 301 15.17 -1.57 15.63
CA ILE A 301 13.92 -2.26 15.36
C ILE A 301 14.19 -3.73 15.02
N GLU A 302 15.19 -4.00 14.19
CA GLU A 302 15.58 -5.37 13.82
C GLU A 302 16.00 -6.20 15.03
N GLN A 303 16.72 -5.60 15.97
CA GLN A 303 17.05 -6.28 17.22
C GLN A 303 15.79 -6.69 18.01
N SER A 304 14.79 -5.81 18.12
CA SER A 304 13.52 -6.12 18.78
C SER A 304 12.73 -7.19 18.03
N ILE A 305 12.67 -7.10 16.69
CA ILE A 305 12.02 -8.13 15.84
C ILE A 305 12.65 -9.49 16.12
N ASN A 306 13.98 -9.60 16.13
CA ASN A 306 14.69 -10.84 16.34
C ASN A 306 14.44 -11.45 17.73
N LYS A 307 14.37 -10.63 18.80
CA LYS A 307 14.06 -11.13 20.15
C LYS A 307 12.63 -11.64 20.25
N VAL A 308 11.66 -10.89 19.72
CA VAL A 308 10.26 -11.34 19.70
C VAL A 308 10.10 -12.59 18.82
N ARG A 309 10.77 -12.65 17.65
CA ARG A 309 10.80 -13.82 16.79
C ARG A 309 11.34 -15.07 17.49
N ALA A 310 12.40 -14.93 18.27
CA ALA A 310 12.97 -16.01 19.05
C ALA A 310 12.00 -16.55 20.11
N ALA A 311 11.25 -15.67 20.77
CA ALA A 311 10.24 -16.07 21.76
C ALA A 311 9.06 -16.80 21.12
N ILE A 312 8.55 -16.31 19.96
CA ILE A 312 7.47 -16.95 19.20
C ILE A 312 7.94 -18.28 18.63
N GLY A 313 9.18 -18.35 18.14
CA GLY A 313 9.76 -19.49 17.43
C GLY A 313 9.95 -20.75 18.30
N LYS A 314 9.71 -20.67 19.60
CA LYS A 314 9.64 -21.84 20.49
C LYS A 314 8.40 -22.71 20.23
N ASN A 315 7.45 -22.23 19.42
CA ASN A 315 6.25 -22.98 19.04
C ASN A 315 6.36 -23.47 17.59
N ASP A 316 6.57 -24.76 17.42
CA ASP A 316 6.68 -25.40 16.09
C ASP A 316 5.38 -25.31 15.27
N SER A 317 4.22 -25.27 15.93
CA SER A 317 2.92 -25.15 15.28
C SER A 317 2.71 -23.84 14.52
N LEU A 318 3.42 -22.76 14.91
CA LEU A 318 3.34 -21.49 14.20
C LEU A 318 4.30 -21.40 13.01
N ARG A 319 5.45 -22.08 13.09
CA ARG A 319 6.46 -22.05 12.01
C ARG A 319 5.91 -22.56 10.67
N SER A 320 4.99 -23.52 10.71
CA SER A 320 4.40 -24.11 9.52
C SER A 320 3.27 -23.27 8.89
N ARG A 321 2.69 -22.32 9.67
CA ARG A 321 1.51 -21.54 9.23
C ARG A 321 1.80 -20.07 8.98
N TYR A 322 2.80 -19.49 9.65
CA TYR A 322 3.02 -18.04 9.67
C TYR A 322 4.49 -17.70 9.50
N SER A 323 4.76 -16.60 8.81
CA SER A 323 6.05 -15.92 8.92
C SER A 323 6.22 -15.41 10.36
N LEU A 324 7.22 -15.95 11.08
CA LEU A 324 7.49 -15.52 12.46
C LEU A 324 7.92 -14.06 12.50
N ARG A 325 8.62 -13.58 11.46
CA ARG A 325 8.99 -12.17 11.30
C ARG A 325 7.76 -11.29 11.22
N TYR A 326 6.80 -11.65 10.37
CA TYR A 326 5.53 -10.93 10.25
C TYR A 326 4.78 -10.83 11.59
N LEU A 327 4.63 -11.96 12.30
CA LEU A 327 3.99 -11.96 13.62
C LEU A 327 4.73 -11.06 14.62
N SER A 328 6.07 -11.06 14.59
CA SER A 328 6.88 -10.22 15.47
C SER A 328 6.69 -8.74 15.20
N ILE A 329 6.71 -8.34 13.92
CA ILE A 329 6.45 -6.95 13.50
C ILE A 329 5.04 -6.54 13.95
N LYS A 330 4.02 -7.37 13.70
CA LYS A 330 2.63 -7.08 14.06
C LYS A 330 2.41 -6.97 15.56
N LEU A 331 3.09 -7.78 16.37
CA LEU A 331 3.06 -7.63 17.84
C LEU A 331 3.70 -6.31 18.30
N LEU A 332 4.80 -5.90 17.69
CA LEU A 332 5.43 -4.61 17.98
C LEU A 332 4.57 -3.43 17.50
N GLU A 333 3.73 -3.62 16.48
CA GLU A 333 2.73 -2.67 15.97
C GLU A 333 1.41 -2.66 16.79
N ASN A 334 1.31 -3.34 17.94
CA ASN A 334 0.08 -3.47 18.75
C ASN A 334 -1.12 -4.05 17.98
N ASP A 335 -0.88 -5.04 17.14
CA ASP A 335 -1.93 -5.62 16.31
C ASP A 335 -2.80 -6.60 17.08
N SER A 336 -4.08 -6.29 17.22
CA SER A 336 -5.04 -7.06 18.03
C SER A 336 -5.32 -8.47 17.49
N GLU A 337 -5.31 -8.66 16.17
CA GLU A 337 -5.53 -9.99 15.58
C GLU A 337 -4.34 -10.92 15.83
N THR A 338 -3.12 -10.38 15.76
CA THR A 338 -1.92 -11.13 16.12
C THR A 338 -1.90 -11.45 17.62
N GLU A 339 -2.32 -10.52 18.49
CA GLU A 339 -2.44 -10.80 19.91
C GLU A 339 -3.43 -11.94 20.20
N LYS A 340 -4.54 -12.03 19.47
CA LYS A 340 -5.49 -13.16 19.60
C LYS A 340 -4.80 -14.49 19.26
N ILE A 341 -3.99 -14.53 18.20
CA ILE A 341 -3.24 -15.74 17.83
C ILE A 341 -2.26 -16.13 18.96
N ILE A 342 -1.49 -15.17 19.48
CA ILE A 342 -0.52 -15.42 20.55
C ILE A 342 -1.22 -15.88 21.85
N ASN A 343 -2.40 -15.36 22.15
CA ASN A 343 -3.16 -15.74 23.34
C ASN A 343 -3.59 -17.22 23.36
N THR A 344 -3.58 -17.90 22.23
CA THR A 344 -3.86 -19.34 22.13
C THR A 344 -2.66 -20.21 22.48
N LEU A 345 -1.47 -19.64 22.62
CA LEU A 345 -0.22 -20.37 22.82
C LEU A 345 0.08 -20.70 24.29
N THR A 346 0.78 -21.78 24.52
CA THR A 346 1.18 -22.20 25.89
C THR A 346 2.20 -21.26 26.52
N ASN A 347 3.11 -20.67 25.73
CA ASN A 347 4.13 -19.72 26.18
C ASN A 347 3.75 -18.25 26.00
N ARG A 348 2.45 -17.95 25.88
CA ARG A 348 1.94 -16.56 25.65
C ARG A 348 2.52 -15.53 26.63
N ASN A 349 2.62 -15.88 27.91
CA ASN A 349 3.10 -14.93 28.93
C ASN A 349 4.56 -14.53 28.70
N GLU A 350 5.40 -15.45 28.23
CA GLU A 350 6.79 -15.16 27.87
C GLU A 350 6.84 -14.23 26.65
N ILE A 351 6.07 -14.53 25.61
CA ILE A 351 6.03 -13.73 24.37
C ILE A 351 5.56 -12.30 24.68
N ILE A 352 4.49 -12.17 25.47
CA ILE A 352 3.94 -10.85 25.85
C ILE A 352 4.96 -10.07 26.69
N ALA A 353 5.65 -10.71 27.64
CA ALA A 353 6.66 -10.06 28.45
C ALA A 353 7.83 -9.54 27.61
N VAL A 354 8.38 -10.38 26.71
CA VAL A 354 9.46 -9.98 25.80
C VAL A 354 9.01 -8.82 24.90
N CYS A 355 7.80 -8.91 24.33
CA CYS A 355 7.26 -7.87 23.48
C CYS A 355 7.10 -6.54 24.22
N TYR A 356 6.59 -6.57 25.44
CA TYR A 356 6.42 -5.37 26.28
C TYR A 356 7.77 -4.70 26.61
N GLU A 357 8.79 -5.48 26.97
CA GLU A 357 10.13 -4.96 27.22
C GLU A 357 10.77 -4.35 25.99
N GLU A 358 10.63 -5.01 24.84
CA GLU A 358 11.20 -4.49 23.59
C GLU A 358 10.45 -3.22 23.09
N LYS A 359 9.13 -3.12 23.29
CA LYS A 359 8.40 -1.87 23.03
C LYS A 359 8.93 -0.72 23.89
N LYS A 360 9.12 -0.93 25.20
CA LYS A 360 9.70 0.09 26.09
C LYS A 360 11.13 0.47 25.69
N ARG A 361 11.93 -0.53 25.28
CA ARG A 361 13.27 -0.30 24.80
C ARG A 361 13.27 0.61 23.56
N LEU A 362 12.41 0.32 22.58
CA LEU A 362 12.27 1.11 21.36
C LEU A 362 11.78 2.54 21.66
N GLU A 363 10.77 2.70 22.53
CA GLU A 363 10.31 4.03 22.93
C GLU A 363 11.41 4.87 23.56
N LYS A 364 12.24 4.25 24.40
CA LYS A 364 13.37 4.95 25.04
C LYS A 364 14.49 5.29 24.04
N ALA A 365 14.75 4.39 23.08
CA ALA A 365 15.84 4.57 22.10
C ALA A 365 15.47 5.56 21.00
N LEU A 366 14.22 5.53 20.52
CA LEU A 366 13.78 6.30 19.35
C LEU A 366 12.95 7.55 19.71
N GLY A 367 12.49 7.65 20.96
CA GLY A 367 11.66 8.77 21.43
C GLY A 367 10.21 8.75 20.94
N GLU A 368 9.78 7.63 20.34
CA GLU A 368 8.44 7.43 19.79
C GLU A 368 7.96 5.98 19.99
N SER A 369 6.65 5.73 19.79
CA SER A 369 6.12 4.37 19.93
C SER A 369 6.70 3.41 18.91
N SER A 370 6.85 2.14 19.27
CA SER A 370 7.34 1.08 18.36
C SER A 370 6.55 1.01 17.06
N GLU A 371 5.23 1.20 17.12
CA GLU A 371 4.33 1.26 15.96
C GLU A 371 4.71 2.38 14.99
N SER A 372 4.90 3.61 15.51
CA SER A 372 5.30 4.75 14.66
C SER A 372 6.67 4.54 14.05
N ALA A 373 7.63 4.09 14.84
CA ALA A 373 8.99 3.84 14.38
C ALA A 373 9.03 2.82 13.22
N ILE A 374 8.23 1.74 13.29
CA ILE A 374 8.14 0.74 12.23
C ILE A 374 7.52 1.33 10.96
N ILE A 375 6.44 2.12 11.09
CA ILE A 375 5.79 2.75 9.94
C ILE A 375 6.73 3.78 9.30
N ASP A 376 7.39 4.62 10.11
CA ASP A 376 8.34 5.62 9.64
C ASP A 376 9.55 4.97 8.94
N ALA A 377 10.03 3.81 9.44
CA ALA A 377 11.07 3.05 8.77
C ALA A 377 10.63 2.52 7.39
N LYS A 378 9.39 2.00 7.26
CA LYS A 378 8.83 1.57 5.98
C LYS A 378 8.75 2.72 4.97
N TYR A 379 8.21 3.86 5.37
CA TYR A 379 8.16 5.04 4.50
C TYR A 379 9.55 5.63 4.20
N GLY A 380 10.47 5.55 5.16
CA GLY A 380 11.87 5.93 4.95
C GLY A 380 12.52 5.10 3.86
N PHE A 381 12.33 3.78 3.88
CA PHE A 381 12.80 2.88 2.82
C PHE A 381 12.17 3.22 1.46
N ILE A 382 10.82 3.37 1.41
CA ILE A 382 10.10 3.70 0.18
C ILE A 382 10.61 5.02 -0.41
N SER A 383 10.71 6.07 0.42
CA SER A 383 11.19 7.38 -0.03
C SER A 383 12.63 7.34 -0.52
N GLY A 384 13.50 6.54 0.13
CA GLY A 384 14.88 6.30 -0.31
C GLY A 384 14.92 5.60 -1.67
N ALA A 385 14.22 4.49 -1.80
CA ALA A 385 14.17 3.72 -3.05
C ALA A 385 13.61 4.55 -4.22
N LEU A 386 12.52 5.29 -3.99
CA LEU A 386 11.95 6.16 -5.03
C LEU A 386 12.86 7.35 -5.38
N LYS A 387 13.64 7.87 -4.43
CA LYS A 387 14.61 8.93 -4.73
C LYS A 387 15.71 8.45 -5.68
N GLU A 388 16.05 7.18 -5.62
CA GLU A 388 17.07 6.57 -6.50
C GLU A 388 16.50 6.13 -7.85
N THR A 389 15.22 5.73 -7.89
CA THR A 389 14.64 5.09 -9.07
C THR A 389 13.61 5.93 -9.81
N PHE A 390 13.09 7.00 -9.22
CA PHE A 390 12.04 7.83 -9.81
C PHE A 390 12.50 9.29 -9.96
N HIS A 391 12.50 9.78 -11.20
CA HIS A 391 12.95 11.12 -11.57
C HIS A 391 11.81 11.89 -12.24
N PRO A 392 11.08 12.73 -11.48
CA PRO A 392 9.98 13.53 -12.02
C PRO A 392 10.51 14.61 -12.97
N LYS A 393 9.85 14.80 -14.10
CA LYS A 393 10.17 15.85 -15.05
C LYS A 393 9.77 17.22 -14.49
N GLU A 394 10.73 18.14 -14.37
CA GLU A 394 10.53 19.44 -13.71
C GLU A 394 9.50 20.37 -14.40
N GLU A 395 9.24 20.21 -15.70
CA GLU A 395 8.39 21.10 -16.49
C GLU A 395 6.90 21.13 -16.08
N ARG A 396 6.40 20.13 -15.33
CA ARG A 396 4.97 20.02 -14.97
C ARG A 396 4.54 20.77 -13.72
N ARG A 397 5.45 21.28 -12.90
CA ARG A 397 5.07 21.99 -11.67
C ARG A 397 4.18 23.21 -11.90
N ASN A 398 4.07 23.72 -13.15
CA ASN A 398 3.32 24.94 -13.48
C ASN A 398 2.11 24.74 -14.43
N HIS A 399 1.89 23.57 -15.02
CA HIS A 399 0.73 23.36 -15.91
C HIS A 399 -0.41 22.63 -15.20
N LYS A 400 -1.48 23.39 -14.91
CA LYS A 400 -2.75 22.77 -14.48
C LYS A 400 -3.30 21.91 -15.61
N SER A 401 -3.63 20.66 -15.32
CA SER A 401 -4.30 19.77 -16.28
C SER A 401 -5.64 20.34 -16.75
N ILE A 402 -6.14 19.91 -17.89
CA ILE A 402 -7.47 20.33 -18.39
C ILE A 402 -8.54 19.96 -17.34
N SER A 403 -8.43 18.79 -16.73
CA SER A 403 -9.32 18.35 -15.64
C SER A 403 -9.29 19.33 -14.44
N GLU A 404 -8.11 19.76 -13.99
CA GLU A 404 -8.00 20.73 -12.91
C GLU A 404 -8.61 22.10 -13.25
N ARG A 405 -8.56 22.50 -14.52
CA ARG A 405 -9.21 23.74 -14.98
C ARG A 405 -10.73 23.60 -15.00
N ILE A 406 -11.25 22.44 -15.45
CA ILE A 406 -12.67 22.12 -15.43
C ILE A 406 -13.14 22.04 -13.96
N ASP A 407 -12.45 21.33 -13.11
CA ASP A 407 -12.76 21.21 -11.68
C ASP A 407 -12.79 22.59 -11.00
N ALA A 408 -11.83 23.46 -11.30
CA ALA A 408 -11.78 24.80 -10.73
C ALA A 408 -12.99 25.65 -11.10
N VAL A 409 -13.60 25.42 -12.28
CA VAL A 409 -14.82 26.13 -12.70
C VAL A 409 -16.06 25.47 -12.10
N VAL A 410 -16.16 24.14 -12.18
CA VAL A 410 -17.32 23.37 -11.69
C VAL A 410 -17.47 23.45 -10.17
N THR A 411 -16.37 23.43 -9.45
CA THR A 411 -16.34 23.50 -7.97
C THR A 411 -16.19 24.92 -7.43
N HIS A 412 -16.24 25.94 -8.32
CA HIS A 412 -16.10 27.32 -7.88
C HIS A 412 -17.24 27.75 -6.96
N LYS A 413 -16.91 28.34 -5.80
CA LYS A 413 -17.83 28.68 -4.71
C LYS A 413 -19.08 29.47 -5.13
N ILE A 414 -18.98 30.32 -6.16
CA ILE A 414 -20.08 31.13 -6.68
C ILE A 414 -20.57 30.61 -8.03
N LEU A 415 -19.64 30.28 -8.97
CA LEU A 415 -19.99 29.85 -10.32
C LEU A 415 -20.50 28.40 -10.40
N GLY A 416 -20.19 27.58 -9.42
CA GLY A 416 -20.65 26.17 -9.36
C GLY A 416 -22.16 26.06 -9.27
N TYR A 417 -22.84 26.95 -8.52
CA TYR A 417 -24.30 26.92 -8.40
C TYR A 417 -25.03 27.25 -9.70
N PRO A 418 -24.72 28.37 -10.39
CA PRO A 418 -25.32 28.64 -11.70
C PRO A 418 -25.07 27.53 -12.73
N LEU A 419 -23.84 26.98 -12.73
CA LEU A 419 -23.49 25.90 -13.64
C LEU A 419 -24.28 24.62 -13.34
N PHE A 420 -24.45 24.28 -12.06
CA PHE A 420 -25.28 23.15 -11.63
C PHE A 420 -26.75 23.31 -12.10
N PHE A 421 -27.34 24.49 -11.91
CA PHE A 421 -28.69 24.75 -12.37
C PHE A 421 -28.81 24.76 -13.90
N ALA A 422 -27.77 25.24 -14.61
CA ALA A 422 -27.74 25.19 -16.07
C ALA A 422 -27.70 23.74 -16.58
N VAL A 423 -26.86 22.89 -15.96
CA VAL A 423 -26.81 21.45 -16.32
C VAL A 423 -28.12 20.75 -16.02
N LEU A 424 -28.75 21.04 -14.85
CA LEU A 424 -30.06 20.52 -14.51
C LEU A 424 -31.13 20.97 -15.55
N TYR A 425 -31.15 22.25 -15.91
CA TYR A 425 -32.07 22.79 -16.90
C TYR A 425 -31.89 22.09 -18.27
N ILE A 426 -30.65 21.96 -18.74
CA ILE A 426 -30.33 21.26 -19.99
C ILE A 426 -30.79 19.81 -19.92
N MET A 427 -30.56 19.12 -18.80
CA MET A 427 -31.00 17.74 -18.61
C MET A 427 -32.52 17.60 -18.68
N PHE A 428 -33.27 18.51 -18.03
CA PHE A 428 -34.72 18.54 -18.11
C PHE A 428 -35.20 18.84 -19.53
N GLU A 429 -34.64 19.87 -20.18
CA GLU A 429 -35.02 20.26 -21.54
C GLU A 429 -34.75 19.11 -22.53
N VAL A 430 -33.60 18.48 -22.46
CA VAL A 430 -33.24 17.32 -23.29
C VAL A 430 -34.20 16.14 -23.00
N THR A 431 -34.50 15.86 -21.76
CA THR A 431 -35.38 14.74 -21.38
C THR A 431 -36.81 14.96 -21.87
N PHE A 432 -37.35 16.15 -21.67
CA PHE A 432 -38.74 16.43 -22.03
C PHE A 432 -38.92 16.80 -23.52
N THR A 433 -37.98 17.50 -24.12
CA THR A 433 -38.09 17.89 -25.54
C THR A 433 -37.67 16.78 -26.49
N LEU A 434 -36.49 16.14 -26.26
CA LEU A 434 -36.05 15.01 -27.05
C LEU A 434 -36.78 13.71 -26.74
N GLY A 435 -37.25 13.54 -25.51
CA GLY A 435 -38.02 12.36 -25.08
C GLY A 435 -39.40 12.29 -25.73
N ASN A 436 -40.00 13.42 -26.09
CA ASN A 436 -41.28 13.45 -26.81
C ASN A 436 -41.22 12.90 -28.22
N TYR A 437 -40.10 13.05 -28.93
CA TYR A 437 -39.95 12.53 -30.32
C TYR A 437 -40.13 11.01 -30.42
N PRO A 438 -39.51 10.16 -29.55
CA PRO A 438 -39.79 8.72 -29.57
C PRO A 438 -41.20 8.37 -29.12
N MET A 439 -41.80 9.18 -28.26
CA MET A 439 -43.16 8.95 -27.74
C MET A 439 -44.22 9.20 -28.81
N GLU A 440 -44.07 10.26 -29.61
CA GLU A 440 -44.91 10.51 -30.79
C GLU A 440 -44.75 9.49 -31.94
N TRP A 441 -43.64 8.71 -31.90
CA TRP A 441 -43.42 7.63 -32.87
C TRP A 441 -44.06 6.30 -32.47
N ILE A 442 -44.39 6.14 -31.19
CA ILE A 442 -44.96 4.91 -30.62
C ILE A 442 -46.50 5.01 -30.52
N ASP A 443 -47.06 6.22 -30.43
CA ASP A 443 -48.49 6.52 -30.51
C ASP A 443 -48.96 6.62 -31.97
#